data_da9adac73d170a418cc607ca0fcc872f
#
_entry.id   da9adac73d170a418cc607ca0fcc872f
#
_cell.length_a   1.000
_cell.length_b   1.000
_cell.length_c   1.000
_cell.angle_alpha   90.00
_cell.angle_beta   90.00
_cell.angle_gamma   90.00
#
_symmetry.space_group_name_H-M   'P 1'
#
loop_
_entity.id
_entity.type
_entity.pdbx_description
1 polymer ?
#
loop_
_entity_poly.entity_id
_entity_poly.type
_entity_poly.pdbx_seq_one_letter_code
_entity_poly.pdbx_strand_id
1 'polypeptide(L)'
;ALKSIVGIGEHLGKTEEDTYVTHVDQVKQDKDITITLKDAIASDQQLRCSVLVTNKDKTKTKLKDVQMEDMKINDQEPEENRGYAVLGKENVKKGTIHFLSVNYQRQDIPVNPKISLKARVKNKLYHFKFVLKNQRFKKATKTVSIDQEIKVKGQTIQLDDLIVTPID
;
A
#
# COMPACT_ATOMS: atom_id res chain seq x y z
N ALA A 1 15.74 8.12 1.07
CA ALA A 1 14.86 9.16 0.66
C ALA A 1 13.45 8.62 0.46
N LEU A 2 12.66 8.70 1.49
CA LEU A 2 11.30 8.15 1.63
C LEU A 2 10.20 9.10 1.14
N LYS A 3 10.52 10.09 0.33
CA LYS A 3 9.49 10.85 -0.40
C LYS A 3 8.64 10.00 -1.35
N SER A 4 8.81 8.68 -1.28
CA SER A 4 8.34 7.80 -2.34
C SER A 4 7.04 7.07 -2.08
N ILE A 5 6.44 7.15 -0.90
CA ILE A 5 5.07 6.67 -0.71
C ILE A 5 4.18 7.90 -0.58
N VAL A 6 3.47 8.22 -1.67
CA VAL A 6 2.62 9.42 -1.75
C VAL A 6 1.68 9.48 -0.55
N GLY A 7 1.73 10.60 0.16
CA GLY A 7 0.83 10.92 1.26
C GLY A 7 1.24 10.42 2.65
N ILE A 8 2.38 9.76 2.80
CA ILE A 8 2.88 9.35 4.12
C ILE A 8 3.85 10.38 4.68
N GLY A 9 4.57 11.12 3.81
CA GLY A 9 5.66 12.02 4.21
C GLY A 9 5.30 13.38 4.76
N GLU A 10 4.04 13.77 4.78
CA GLU A 10 3.66 15.12 5.24
C GLU A 10 3.39 15.20 6.74
N HIS A 11 3.15 14.07 7.43
CA HIS A 11 2.73 14.04 8.83
C HIS A 11 3.67 13.34 9.81
N LEU A 12 4.67 12.59 9.30
CA LEU A 12 5.60 11.84 10.14
C LEU A 12 7.04 12.30 9.90
N GLY A 13 7.82 12.47 10.96
CA GLY A 13 9.27 12.68 10.85
C GLY A 13 9.94 11.46 10.16
N LYS A 14 11.03 11.70 9.42
CA LYS A 14 11.74 10.66 8.62
C LYS A 14 12.04 9.35 9.37
N THR A 15 12.21 9.41 10.70
CA THR A 15 12.52 8.27 11.55
C THR A 15 11.29 7.43 11.92
N GLU A 16 10.10 8.02 11.94
CA GLU A 16 8.86 7.33 12.28
C GLU A 16 8.29 6.57 11.10
N GLU A 17 8.40 7.12 9.88
CA GLU A 17 7.97 6.45 8.66
C GLU A 17 8.70 5.12 8.41
N ASP A 18 10.03 5.10 8.57
CA ASP A 18 10.83 3.88 8.42
C ASP A 18 10.40 2.75 9.35
N THR A 19 9.80 3.11 10.47
CA THR A 19 9.34 2.13 11.48
C THR A 19 8.18 1.28 10.99
N TYR A 20 7.33 1.82 10.11
CA TYR A 20 6.11 1.16 9.62
C TYR A 20 6.23 0.62 8.19
N VAL A 21 7.30 0.98 7.49
CA VAL A 21 7.54 0.55 6.10
C VAL A 21 8.23 -0.82 6.08
N THR A 22 7.76 -1.69 5.21
CA THR A 22 8.45 -2.94 4.84
C THR A 22 9.29 -2.68 3.59
N HIS A 23 10.62 -2.76 3.71
CA HIS A 23 11.53 -2.71 2.57
C HIS A 23 11.55 -4.09 1.91
N VAL A 24 10.99 -4.19 0.70
CA VAL A 24 10.84 -5.46 -0.01
C VAL A 24 12.03 -5.71 -0.94
N ASP A 25 12.36 -4.72 -1.75
CA ASP A 25 13.49 -4.72 -2.70
C ASP A 25 13.55 -5.96 -3.62
N GLN A 26 12.39 -6.52 -3.99
CA GLN A 26 12.33 -7.64 -4.93
C GLN A 26 12.44 -7.16 -6.38
N VAL A 27 13.36 -7.76 -7.11
CA VAL A 27 13.63 -7.43 -8.51
C VAL A 27 13.13 -8.53 -9.42
N LYS A 28 12.38 -8.16 -10.45
CA LYS A 28 12.01 -9.00 -11.59
C LYS A 28 12.57 -8.35 -12.85
N GLN A 29 13.21 -9.15 -13.68
CA GLN A 29 13.83 -8.66 -14.90
C GLN A 29 13.43 -9.52 -16.08
N ASP A 30 13.14 -8.88 -17.20
CA ASP A 30 13.06 -9.52 -18.49
C ASP A 30 13.94 -8.78 -19.51
N LYS A 31 13.77 -9.11 -20.79
CA LYS A 31 14.63 -8.61 -21.88
C LYS A 31 14.73 -7.07 -21.92
N ASP A 32 13.63 -6.37 -21.65
CA ASP A 32 13.49 -4.94 -21.93
C ASP A 32 13.23 -4.10 -20.68
N ILE A 33 12.79 -4.72 -19.60
CA ILE A 33 12.30 -4.05 -18.39
C ILE A 33 12.86 -4.72 -17.14
N THR A 34 13.26 -3.90 -16.18
CA THR A 34 13.51 -4.30 -14.79
C THR A 34 12.46 -3.66 -13.90
N ILE A 35 11.82 -4.45 -13.04
CA ILE A 35 10.81 -4.01 -12.09
C ILE A 35 11.27 -4.35 -10.70
N THR A 36 11.25 -3.36 -9.82
CA THR A 36 11.59 -3.53 -8.40
C THR A 36 10.39 -3.12 -7.56
N LEU A 37 9.80 -4.06 -6.84
CA LEU A 37 8.91 -3.75 -5.73
C LEU A 37 9.78 -3.27 -4.57
N LYS A 38 9.72 -1.97 -4.26
CA LYS A 38 10.63 -1.34 -3.31
C LYS A 38 10.11 -1.43 -1.88
N ASP A 39 8.98 -0.83 -1.61
CA ASP A 39 8.45 -0.65 -0.27
C ASP A 39 6.97 -1.00 -0.23
N ALA A 40 6.52 -1.45 0.93
CA ALA A 40 5.11 -1.67 1.22
C ALA A 40 4.77 -1.20 2.63
N ILE A 41 3.57 -0.66 2.78
CA ILE A 41 3.00 -0.27 4.07
C ILE A 41 1.52 -0.61 4.08
N ALA A 42 0.99 -1.08 5.19
CA ALA A 42 -0.43 -1.37 5.33
C ALA A 42 -1.02 -0.70 6.56
N SER A 43 -2.20 -0.12 6.36
CA SER A 43 -3.14 0.24 7.41
C SER A 43 -4.25 -0.82 7.52
N ASP A 44 -5.24 -0.60 8.38
CA ASP A 44 -6.39 -1.51 8.52
C ASP A 44 -7.25 -1.62 7.25
N GLN A 45 -7.15 -0.64 6.34
CA GLN A 45 -8.03 -0.53 5.18
C GLN A 45 -7.29 -0.47 3.84
N GLN A 46 -5.97 -0.32 3.86
CA GLN A 46 -5.21 -0.06 2.65
C GLN A 46 -3.80 -0.65 2.71
N LEU A 47 -3.40 -1.34 1.65
CA LEU A 47 -2.00 -1.62 1.33
C LEU A 47 -1.53 -0.61 0.29
N ARG A 48 -0.41 0.06 0.57
CA ARG A 48 0.30 0.91 -0.39
C ARG A 48 1.66 0.32 -0.68
N CYS A 49 2.10 0.40 -1.92
CA CYS A 49 3.43 -0.02 -2.31
C CYS A 49 4.01 0.86 -3.43
N SER A 50 5.33 0.86 -3.54
CA SER A 50 6.06 1.55 -4.58
C SER A 50 6.78 0.57 -5.49
N VAL A 51 6.64 0.78 -6.81
CA VAL A 51 7.24 -0.05 -7.84
C VAL A 51 8.09 0.81 -8.75
N LEU A 52 9.40 0.54 -8.79
CA LEU A 52 10.32 1.16 -9.73
C LEU A 52 10.34 0.36 -11.03
N VAL A 53 10.04 1.03 -12.13
CA VAL A 53 10.14 0.47 -13.49
C VAL A 53 11.32 1.13 -14.20
N THR A 54 12.25 0.32 -14.66
CA THR A 54 13.43 0.75 -15.44
C THR A 54 13.35 0.11 -16.82
N ASN A 55 13.22 0.92 -17.86
CA ASN A 55 13.30 0.44 -19.25
C ASN A 55 14.75 0.46 -19.73
N LYS A 56 15.14 -0.56 -20.50
CA LYS A 56 16.49 -0.67 -21.06
C LYS A 56 16.82 0.49 -21.99
N ASP A 57 15.84 0.98 -22.73
CA ASP A 57 15.95 2.15 -23.61
C ASP A 57 15.93 3.49 -22.87
N LYS A 58 15.92 3.48 -21.53
CA LYS A 58 15.85 4.65 -20.64
C LYS A 58 14.60 5.51 -20.76
N THR A 59 13.58 5.08 -21.49
CA THR A 59 12.30 5.77 -21.54
C THR A 59 11.57 5.71 -20.20
N LYS A 60 10.76 6.71 -19.91
CA LYS A 60 9.94 6.76 -18.69
C LYS A 60 8.57 6.12 -18.93
N THR A 61 8.11 5.32 -17.99
CA THR A 61 6.76 4.73 -18.06
C THR A 61 5.68 5.76 -17.77
N LYS A 62 4.53 5.60 -18.43
CA LYS A 62 3.34 6.42 -18.19
C LYS A 62 2.54 5.87 -17.02
N LEU A 63 1.70 6.69 -16.41
CA LEU A 63 0.85 6.28 -15.29
C LEU A 63 0.00 5.03 -15.66
N LYS A 64 -0.60 5.05 -16.84
CA LYS A 64 -1.45 3.97 -17.37
C LYS A 64 -0.71 2.67 -17.69
N ASP A 65 0.62 2.71 -17.75
CA ASP A 65 1.42 1.52 -18.11
C ASP A 65 1.58 0.55 -16.93
N VAL A 66 1.21 0.96 -15.72
CA VAL A 66 1.31 0.13 -14.51
C VAL A 66 -0.05 0.01 -13.85
N GLN A 67 -0.46 -1.20 -13.53
CA GLN A 67 -1.72 -1.51 -12.86
C GLN A 67 -1.49 -2.62 -11.82
N MET A 68 -2.22 -2.57 -10.73
CA MET A 68 -2.31 -3.68 -9.80
C MET A 68 -3.47 -4.59 -10.24
N GLU A 69 -3.19 -5.88 -10.36
CA GLU A 69 -4.16 -6.85 -10.88
C GLU A 69 -4.76 -7.73 -9.77
N ASP A 70 -3.94 -8.10 -8.80
CA ASP A 70 -4.37 -9.02 -7.76
C ASP A 70 -3.52 -8.89 -6.50
N MET A 71 -4.13 -9.13 -5.34
CA MET A 71 -3.47 -9.22 -4.06
C MET A 71 -4.10 -10.32 -3.22
N LYS A 72 -3.26 -11.12 -2.55
CA LYS A 72 -3.69 -12.10 -1.55
C LYS A 72 -2.96 -11.88 -0.23
N ILE A 73 -3.67 -12.09 0.86
CA ILE A 73 -3.16 -12.05 2.23
C ILE A 73 -3.22 -13.49 2.77
N ASN A 74 -2.07 -14.09 3.13
CA ASN A 74 -1.98 -15.49 3.56
C ASN A 74 -2.70 -16.46 2.61
N ASP A 75 -2.47 -16.29 1.29
CA ASP A 75 -3.06 -17.06 0.21
C ASP A 75 -4.59 -16.93 0.04
N GLN A 76 -5.23 -16.03 0.79
CA GLN A 76 -6.66 -15.73 0.69
C GLN A 76 -6.89 -14.39 -0.01
N GLU A 77 -7.88 -14.37 -0.88
CA GLU A 77 -8.35 -13.11 -1.45
C GLU A 77 -9.03 -12.28 -0.38
N PRO A 78 -8.75 -10.96 -0.31
CA PRO A 78 -9.54 -10.06 0.54
C PRO A 78 -11.02 -10.14 0.14
N GLU A 79 -11.93 -10.07 1.11
CA GLU A 79 -13.37 -10.08 0.85
C GLU A 79 -13.82 -8.92 -0.05
N GLU A 80 -15.07 -8.95 -0.51
CA GLU A 80 -15.65 -8.09 -1.55
C GLU A 80 -15.35 -6.58 -1.38
N ASN A 81 -15.26 -5.87 -2.52
CA ASN A 81 -14.98 -4.43 -2.68
C ASN A 81 -13.52 -3.99 -2.60
N ARG A 82 -12.64 -4.74 -3.22
CA ARG A 82 -11.27 -4.30 -3.49
C ARG A 82 -11.27 -3.15 -4.48
N GLY A 83 -10.65 -2.04 -4.09
CA GLY A 83 -10.28 -1.00 -5.04
C GLY A 83 -8.78 -1.07 -5.32
N TYR A 84 -8.40 -1.28 -6.57
CA TYR A 84 -7.01 -1.12 -7.02
C TYR A 84 -6.83 0.25 -7.64
N ALA A 85 -5.79 0.96 -7.24
CA ALA A 85 -5.51 2.28 -7.80
C ALA A 85 -4.01 2.50 -8.01
N VAL A 86 -3.69 3.29 -9.03
CA VAL A 86 -2.38 3.91 -9.17
C VAL A 86 -2.53 5.34 -8.68
N LEU A 87 -1.92 5.64 -7.53
CA LEU A 87 -2.05 6.93 -6.87
C LEU A 87 -1.24 8.03 -7.55
N GLY A 88 -0.17 7.67 -8.24
CA GLY A 88 0.70 8.61 -8.91
C GLY A 88 2.00 7.97 -9.39
N LYS A 89 2.88 8.80 -9.92
CA LYS A 89 4.22 8.39 -10.34
C LYS A 89 5.25 9.50 -10.14
N GLU A 90 6.51 9.11 -10.00
CA GLU A 90 7.65 10.02 -9.95
C GLU A 90 8.75 9.55 -10.90
N ASN A 91 9.24 10.45 -11.77
CA ASN A 91 10.39 10.15 -12.61
C ASN A 91 11.67 10.34 -11.82
N VAL A 92 12.49 9.31 -11.77
CA VAL A 92 13.79 9.31 -11.11
C VAL A 92 14.91 9.00 -12.11
N LYS A 93 16.16 9.18 -11.72
CA LYS A 93 17.31 8.95 -12.62
C LYS A 93 17.27 7.56 -13.26
N LYS A 94 16.97 6.51 -12.50
CA LYS A 94 16.98 5.12 -12.96
C LYS A 94 15.69 4.68 -13.69
N GLY A 95 14.61 5.43 -13.60
CA GLY A 95 13.35 5.00 -14.18
C GLY A 95 12.15 5.80 -13.70
N THR A 96 11.03 5.13 -13.45
CA THR A 96 9.81 5.73 -12.93
C THR A 96 9.31 4.92 -11.74
N ILE A 97 9.07 5.58 -10.62
CA ILE A 97 8.42 4.99 -9.45
C ILE A 97 6.93 5.19 -9.60
N HIS A 98 6.16 4.11 -9.50
CA HIS A 98 4.71 4.12 -9.45
C HIS A 98 4.23 3.80 -8.05
N PHE A 99 3.24 4.53 -7.57
CA PHE A 99 2.64 4.36 -6.25
C PHE A 99 1.30 3.65 -6.43
N LEU A 100 1.19 2.47 -5.87
CA LEU A 100 0.02 1.60 -6.00
C LEU A 100 -0.70 1.48 -4.66
N SER A 101 -2.01 1.34 -4.70
CA SER A 101 -2.80 1.04 -3.51
C SER A 101 -3.83 -0.05 -3.78
N VAL A 102 -4.11 -0.81 -2.75
CA VAL A 102 -5.26 -1.71 -2.66
C VAL A 102 -6.07 -1.29 -1.46
N ASN A 103 -7.30 -0.90 -1.71
CA ASN A 103 -8.27 -0.70 -0.64
C ASN A 103 -8.99 -2.03 -0.37
N TYR A 104 -9.15 -2.36 0.89
CA TYR A 104 -9.94 -3.51 1.32
C TYR A 104 -10.86 -3.07 2.46
N GLN A 105 -11.97 -3.77 2.64
CA GLN A 105 -12.80 -3.52 3.81
C GLN A 105 -11.99 -3.84 5.06
N ARG A 106 -12.26 -3.10 6.14
CA ARG A 106 -11.65 -3.28 7.44
C ARG A 106 -11.69 -4.75 7.85
N GLN A 107 -10.60 -5.42 7.65
CA GLN A 107 -10.35 -6.77 8.10
C GLN A 107 -9.20 -6.70 9.09
N ASP A 108 -9.22 -7.57 10.07
CA ASP A 108 -8.03 -7.80 10.88
C ASP A 108 -6.95 -8.42 10.01
N ILE A 109 -6.09 -7.56 9.45
CA ILE A 109 -4.89 -8.06 8.79
C ILE A 109 -4.05 -8.78 9.84
N PRO A 110 -3.68 -10.06 9.61
CA PRO A 110 -2.82 -10.78 10.55
C PRO A 110 -1.50 -10.07 10.80
N VAL A 111 -0.86 -10.38 11.91
CA VAL A 111 0.50 -9.89 12.17
C VAL A 111 1.48 -10.56 11.21
N ASN A 112 2.31 -9.74 10.56
CA ASN A 112 3.32 -10.17 9.59
C ASN A 112 2.79 -11.16 8.55
N PRO A 113 1.74 -10.80 7.79
CA PRO A 113 1.14 -11.70 6.83
C PRO A 113 2.03 -11.90 5.61
N LYS A 114 1.86 -13.03 4.94
CA LYS A 114 2.38 -13.25 3.59
C LYS A 114 1.52 -12.47 2.59
N ILE A 115 2.13 -11.61 1.82
CA ILE A 115 1.48 -10.87 0.74
C ILE A 115 1.90 -11.46 -0.60
N SER A 116 0.92 -11.74 -1.44
CA SER A 116 1.10 -12.07 -2.85
C SER A 116 0.49 -10.95 -3.68
N LEU A 117 1.29 -10.34 -4.55
CA LEU A 117 0.92 -9.17 -5.32
C LEU A 117 1.21 -9.42 -6.79
N LYS A 118 0.24 -9.16 -7.67
CA LYS A 118 0.43 -9.17 -9.13
C LYS A 118 0.28 -7.75 -9.67
N ALA A 119 1.32 -7.28 -10.33
CA ALA A 119 1.34 -6.01 -11.04
C ALA A 119 1.50 -6.24 -12.54
N ARG A 120 0.67 -5.55 -13.33
CA ARG A 120 0.82 -5.50 -14.78
C ARG A 120 1.63 -4.27 -15.15
N VAL A 121 2.71 -4.49 -15.89
CA VAL A 121 3.49 -3.39 -16.47
C VAL A 121 3.48 -3.53 -17.98
N LYS A 122 2.92 -2.53 -18.65
CA LYS A 122 2.57 -2.62 -20.07
C LYS A 122 1.66 -3.84 -20.28
N ASN A 123 2.11 -4.86 -21.02
CA ASN A 123 1.32 -6.05 -21.32
C ASN A 123 1.79 -7.30 -20.56
N LYS A 124 2.70 -7.15 -19.58
CA LYS A 124 3.28 -8.27 -18.83
C LYS A 124 2.86 -8.24 -17.38
N LEU A 125 2.61 -9.43 -16.84
CA LEU A 125 2.25 -9.65 -15.44
C LEU A 125 3.49 -10.07 -14.63
N TYR A 126 3.70 -9.39 -13.49
CA TYR A 126 4.79 -9.66 -12.56
C TYR A 126 4.24 -10.01 -11.20
N HIS A 127 4.76 -11.08 -10.62
CA HIS A 127 4.28 -11.62 -9.36
C HIS A 127 5.34 -11.43 -8.28
N PHE A 128 4.95 -10.82 -7.17
CA PHE A 128 5.78 -10.58 -5.99
C PHE A 128 5.17 -11.29 -4.79
N LYS A 129 6.03 -11.89 -3.96
CA LYS A 129 5.64 -12.49 -2.69
C LYS A 129 6.59 -11.99 -1.60
N PHE A 130 6.03 -11.49 -0.51
CA PHE A 130 6.83 -10.99 0.61
C PHE A 130 6.06 -11.10 1.92
N VAL A 131 6.75 -10.93 3.03
CA VAL A 131 6.15 -10.83 4.37
C VAL A 131 6.06 -9.35 4.73
N LEU A 132 4.85 -8.87 4.99
CA LEU A 132 4.62 -7.51 5.48
C LEU A 132 4.98 -7.44 6.96
N LYS A 133 5.81 -6.48 7.35
CA LYS A 133 6.22 -6.25 8.74
C LYS A 133 5.31 -5.20 9.39
N ASN A 134 4.11 -5.59 9.80
CA ASN A 134 3.10 -4.67 10.34
C ASN A 134 2.94 -4.73 11.87
N GLN A 135 3.76 -5.48 12.59
CA GLN A 135 3.60 -5.66 14.04
C GLN A 135 3.66 -4.35 14.81
N ARG A 136 4.57 -3.44 14.44
CA ARG A 136 4.71 -2.14 15.11
C ARG A 136 3.50 -1.26 14.85
N PHE A 137 3.00 -1.24 13.63
CA PHE A 137 1.78 -0.53 13.27
C PHE A 137 0.59 -1.00 14.11
N LYS A 138 0.36 -2.31 14.19
CA LYS A 138 -0.72 -2.88 15.00
C LYS A 138 -0.61 -2.53 16.48
N LYS A 139 0.59 -2.52 17.04
CA LYS A 139 0.82 -2.11 18.43
C LYS A 139 0.56 -0.61 18.68
N ALA A 140 0.78 0.22 17.67
CA ALA A 140 0.55 1.66 17.76
C ALA A 140 -0.92 2.05 17.48
N THR A 141 -1.69 1.17 16.85
CA THR A 141 -3.13 1.37 16.61
C THR A 141 -3.90 1.22 17.92
N LYS A 142 -4.75 2.19 18.24
CA LYS A 142 -5.58 2.21 19.44
C LYS A 142 -7.05 2.30 19.08
N THR A 143 -7.88 1.51 19.77
CA THR A 143 -9.34 1.63 19.71
C THR A 143 -9.80 2.31 20.99
N VAL A 144 -10.57 3.38 20.85
CA VAL A 144 -11.18 4.12 21.94
C VAL A 144 -12.68 3.97 21.81
N SER A 145 -13.32 3.35 22.80
CA SER A 145 -14.79 3.24 22.85
C SER A 145 -15.38 4.60 23.17
N ILE A 146 -16.22 5.12 22.32
CA ILE A 146 -16.87 6.42 22.50
C ILE A 146 -18.28 6.25 23.07
N ASP A 147 -19.02 5.28 22.59
CA ASP A 147 -20.38 4.92 23.02
C ASP A 147 -21.31 6.15 23.18
N GLN A 148 -21.38 6.97 22.13
CA GLN A 148 -22.18 8.20 22.12
C GLN A 148 -23.26 8.18 21.04
N GLU A 149 -24.44 8.66 21.42
CA GLU A 149 -25.52 8.97 20.49
C GLU A 149 -25.48 10.44 20.09
N ILE A 150 -25.50 10.71 18.78
CA ILE A 150 -25.62 12.06 18.23
C ILE A 150 -26.95 12.15 17.46
N LYS A 151 -27.78 13.15 17.77
CA LYS A 151 -29.00 13.45 17.02
C LYS A 151 -28.76 14.58 16.02
N VAL A 152 -28.91 14.26 14.73
CA VAL A 152 -28.79 15.22 13.64
C VAL A 152 -30.04 15.16 12.79
N LYS A 153 -30.77 16.26 12.70
CA LYS A 153 -31.99 16.39 11.85
C LYS A 153 -33.01 15.24 12.06
N GLY A 154 -33.22 14.85 13.31
CA GLY A 154 -34.17 13.77 13.64
C GLY A 154 -33.66 12.35 13.43
N GLN A 155 -32.43 12.17 12.99
CA GLN A 155 -31.77 10.87 12.92
C GLN A 155 -30.83 10.68 14.09
N THR A 156 -30.79 9.47 14.63
CA THR A 156 -29.83 9.09 15.67
C THR A 156 -28.64 8.39 15.02
N ILE A 157 -27.45 8.89 15.30
CA ILE A 157 -26.18 8.29 14.87
C ILE A 157 -25.50 7.76 16.12
N GLN A 158 -25.22 6.46 16.14
CA GLN A 158 -24.45 5.82 17.20
C GLN A 158 -22.96 5.87 16.82
N LEU A 159 -22.13 6.41 17.72
CA LEU A 159 -20.67 6.37 17.62
C LEU A 159 -20.16 5.34 18.61
N ASP A 160 -19.73 4.19 18.10
CA ASP A 160 -19.30 3.08 18.94
C ASP A 160 -17.80 3.20 19.30
N ASP A 161 -16.94 3.21 18.28
CA ASP A 161 -15.49 3.20 18.47
C ASP A 161 -14.78 4.25 17.62
N LEU A 162 -13.72 4.84 18.18
CA LEU A 162 -12.71 5.59 17.45
C LEU A 162 -11.44 4.75 17.32
N ILE A 163 -10.97 4.56 16.10
CA ILE A 163 -9.70 3.90 15.86
C ILE A 163 -8.67 4.96 15.50
N VAL A 164 -7.63 5.00 16.29
CA VAL A 164 -6.49 5.89 16.08
C VAL A 164 -5.33 5.05 15.55
N THR A 165 -4.92 5.34 14.32
CA THR A 165 -3.79 4.71 13.66
C THR A 165 -2.58 5.64 13.65
N PRO A 166 -1.35 5.12 13.59
CA PRO A 166 -0.15 5.95 13.52
C PRO A 166 0.03 6.65 12.17
N ILE A 167 -0.71 6.19 11.13
CA ILE A 167 -0.62 6.68 9.76
C ILE A 167 -2.01 6.65 9.13
N ASP A 168 -2.46 7.75 8.59
CA ASP A 168 -3.66 7.88 7.77
C ASP A 168 -3.36 8.64 6.48
#